data_7f983f4c7ffc0ec7208890e070ff1622
#
_entry.id   7f983f4c7ffc0ec7208890e070ff1622
#
_cell.length_a   1.000
_cell.length_b   1.000
_cell.length_c   1.000
_cell.angle_alpha   90.00
_cell.angle_beta   90.00
_cell.angle_gamma   90.00
#
_symmetry.space_group_name_H-M   'P 1'
#
loop_
_entity.id
_entity.type
_entity.pdbx_description
1 polymer ?
#
loop_
_entity_poly.entity_id
_entity_poly.type
_entity_poly.pdbx_seq_one_letter_code
_entity_poly.pdbx_strand_id
1 'polypeptide(L)'
;MTQTFTDIDNDALDGLIERVTEAKDHELALSPEDCQLLLNALMTLANLQENMASKGVTIHKLKKLVGMVKSSEKLSELVTQATGKKASNLKPTPRTKPNTKKVKPKVLHHCLSAHNKGETCPECRVGKLTKYEPASFLRITGQSPFVPEQHIMERLRCNACGAYFTAPLAENVQADGHAQQKYGYSARSLMAINKYYAGTPFYRQGSLQNILGVSITASTIFDQVEYVANAIWPVFKQLCCVAGNASHYYIDDTTHRILDQTSMVKKQRNSDKERVRTGVYSSGLIATTASNQKIVLFETNIGHAGEFLDSILQRRNKANSPPIIMSDALASNRPSVDVEFIVSLCNSHARRQFVDVLSHFPDEVEMILEQYRAIWHFDKLAAEQKLNNEQRQTYHHENSLPIMAEIRAWGQQKLTDRLVEENSGLGKAIRYFNKHYEGLTRFCWVAGAQLDNNLMEAELKLVVRDRKNAMFHKTLSGASIGDVVTSIIATASWAGVNIFDYLNTLQREQDKVKLAPEKYLPWNYQ
;
A
#
# COMPACT_ATOMS: atom_id res chain seq x y z
N MET A 1 -11.81 46.32 -14.28
CA MET A 1 -13.13 45.96 -13.74
C MET A 1 -12.96 44.62 -13.07
N THR A 2 -12.97 44.61 -11.75
CA THR A 2 -12.93 43.39 -10.93
C THR A 2 -14.29 42.71 -11.06
N GLN A 3 -14.35 41.60 -11.79
CA GLN A 3 -15.54 40.77 -11.88
C GLN A 3 -15.71 40.04 -10.52
N THR A 4 -16.77 40.44 -9.81
CA THR A 4 -17.24 39.70 -8.62
C THR A 4 -18.00 38.47 -9.09
N PHE A 5 -17.46 37.29 -8.80
CA PHE A 5 -18.16 36.02 -9.02
C PHE A 5 -19.23 35.90 -7.93
N THR A 6 -20.47 35.70 -8.29
CA THR A 6 -21.57 35.42 -7.36
C THR A 6 -21.67 33.89 -7.24
N ASP A 7 -21.47 33.38 -6.04
CA ASP A 7 -21.73 31.96 -5.72
C ASP A 7 -23.25 31.73 -5.75
N ILE A 8 -23.73 30.91 -6.65
CA ILE A 8 -25.15 30.51 -6.75
C ILE A 8 -25.25 29.21 -5.98
N ASP A 9 -26.11 29.14 -4.95
CA ASP A 9 -26.35 27.90 -4.23
C ASP A 9 -27.10 26.87 -5.09
N ASN A 10 -27.07 25.61 -4.71
CA ASN A 10 -27.65 24.53 -5.50
C ASN A 10 -29.16 24.68 -5.68
N ASP A 11 -29.87 25.16 -4.67
CA ASP A 11 -31.34 25.31 -4.71
C ASP A 11 -31.74 26.46 -5.66
N ALA A 12 -30.98 27.56 -5.69
CA ALA A 12 -31.18 28.66 -6.62
C ALA A 12 -30.85 28.25 -8.07
N LEU A 13 -29.84 27.37 -8.27
CA LEU A 13 -29.49 26.85 -9.58
C LEU A 13 -30.56 25.87 -10.11
N ASP A 14 -31.05 24.97 -9.27
CA ASP A 14 -32.11 24.03 -9.63
C ASP A 14 -33.42 24.78 -9.97
N GLY A 15 -33.78 25.79 -9.18
CA GLY A 15 -34.94 26.65 -9.46
C GLY A 15 -34.78 27.46 -10.78
N LEU A 16 -33.57 27.90 -11.14
CA LEU A 16 -33.30 28.54 -12.42
C LEU A 16 -33.45 27.56 -13.60
N ILE A 17 -32.96 26.32 -13.43
CA ILE A 17 -33.08 25.25 -14.44
C ILE A 17 -34.54 24.92 -14.71
N GLU A 18 -35.38 24.83 -13.66
CA GLU A 18 -36.83 24.57 -13.79
C GLU A 18 -37.52 25.72 -14.60
N ARG A 19 -37.27 26.98 -14.22
CA ARG A 19 -37.89 28.13 -14.92
C ARG A 19 -37.43 28.27 -16.39
N VAL A 20 -36.15 27.97 -16.67
CA VAL A 20 -35.62 27.95 -18.03
C VAL A 20 -36.24 26.83 -18.86
N THR A 21 -36.45 25.68 -18.25
CA THR A 21 -37.08 24.52 -18.90
C THR A 21 -38.55 24.82 -19.23
N GLU A 22 -39.29 25.39 -18.26
CA GLU A 22 -40.68 25.79 -18.44
C GLU A 22 -40.83 26.86 -19.51
N ALA A 23 -39.96 27.87 -19.50
CA ALA A 23 -39.95 28.91 -20.52
C ALA A 23 -39.68 28.34 -21.94
N LYS A 24 -38.78 27.38 -22.07
CA LYS A 24 -38.47 26.68 -23.32
C LYS A 24 -39.66 25.83 -23.79
N ASP A 25 -40.27 25.07 -22.91
CA ASP A 25 -41.35 24.11 -23.27
C ASP A 25 -42.67 24.80 -23.60
N HIS A 26 -42.88 26.02 -23.08
CA HIS A 26 -44.08 26.85 -23.35
C HIS A 26 -43.80 28.06 -24.26
N GLU A 27 -42.63 28.17 -24.87
CA GLU A 27 -42.22 29.29 -25.73
C GLU A 27 -42.37 30.67 -25.08
N LEU A 28 -42.15 30.75 -23.75
CA LEU A 28 -42.27 31.98 -22.97
C LEU A 28 -40.91 32.72 -22.91
N ALA A 29 -40.96 34.05 -22.81
CA ALA A 29 -39.78 34.85 -22.58
C ALA A 29 -39.28 34.70 -21.14
N LEU A 30 -37.96 34.50 -20.94
CA LEU A 30 -37.35 34.51 -19.61
C LEU A 30 -37.41 35.92 -18.99
N SER A 31 -37.50 35.97 -17.68
CA SER A 31 -37.43 37.24 -16.95
C SER A 31 -36.04 37.88 -17.11
N PRO A 32 -35.91 39.23 -17.08
CA PRO A 32 -34.59 39.87 -17.13
C PRO A 32 -33.62 39.38 -16.03
N GLU A 33 -34.15 39.01 -14.86
CA GLU A 33 -33.40 38.50 -13.71
C GLU A 33 -32.86 37.08 -13.99
N ASP A 34 -33.70 36.21 -14.56
CA ASP A 34 -33.27 34.86 -14.95
C ASP A 34 -32.29 34.89 -16.12
N CYS A 35 -32.46 35.80 -17.06
CA CYS A 35 -31.49 36.04 -18.13
C CYS A 35 -30.11 36.46 -17.56
N GLN A 36 -30.10 37.34 -16.55
CA GLN A 36 -28.85 37.80 -15.93
C GLN A 36 -28.18 36.66 -15.14
N LEU A 37 -28.96 35.82 -14.40
CA LEU A 37 -28.45 34.66 -13.69
C LEU A 37 -27.86 33.62 -14.65
N LEU A 38 -28.56 33.35 -15.76
CA LEU A 38 -28.07 32.44 -16.81
C LEU A 38 -26.78 32.95 -17.46
N LEU A 39 -26.69 34.25 -17.74
CA LEU A 39 -25.47 34.88 -18.24
C LEU A 39 -24.31 34.75 -17.27
N ASN A 40 -24.55 34.98 -15.99
CA ASN A 40 -23.54 34.80 -14.93
C ASN A 40 -23.05 33.35 -14.81
N ALA A 41 -23.98 32.39 -14.88
CA ALA A 41 -23.66 30.98 -14.89
C ALA A 41 -22.81 30.55 -16.10
N LEU A 42 -23.18 31.02 -17.31
CA LEU A 42 -22.43 30.77 -18.55
C LEU A 42 -21.04 31.43 -18.54
N MET A 43 -20.92 32.64 -18.03
CA MET A 43 -19.61 33.30 -17.86
C MET A 43 -18.71 32.58 -16.86
N THR A 44 -19.28 32.09 -15.77
CA THR A 44 -18.55 31.27 -14.79
C THR A 44 -18.07 29.96 -15.41
N LEU A 45 -18.93 29.30 -16.21
CA LEU A 45 -18.57 28.07 -16.92
C LEU A 45 -17.45 28.30 -17.94
N ALA A 46 -17.56 29.41 -18.75
CA ALA A 46 -16.51 29.76 -19.71
C ALA A 46 -15.17 30.04 -19.04
N ASN A 47 -15.17 30.75 -17.91
CA ASN A 47 -13.97 31.06 -17.15
C ASN A 47 -13.36 29.78 -16.50
N LEU A 48 -14.21 28.86 -16.02
CA LEU A 48 -13.78 27.55 -15.56
C LEU A 48 -13.15 26.73 -16.68
N GLN A 49 -13.73 26.75 -17.89
CA GLN A 49 -13.17 26.06 -19.06
C GLN A 49 -11.82 26.64 -19.48
N GLU A 50 -11.68 27.95 -19.47
CA GLU A 50 -10.41 28.64 -19.81
C GLU A 50 -9.33 28.38 -18.77
N ASN A 51 -9.66 28.42 -17.47
CA ASN A 51 -8.77 28.05 -16.37
C ASN A 51 -8.37 26.57 -16.40
N MET A 52 -9.27 25.70 -16.83
CA MET A 52 -8.99 24.27 -17.01
C MET A 52 -8.06 24.03 -18.20
N ALA A 53 -8.27 24.71 -19.32
CA ALA A 53 -7.41 24.63 -20.50
C ALA A 53 -5.99 25.15 -20.21
N SER A 54 -5.87 26.29 -19.55
CA SER A 54 -4.58 26.90 -19.18
C SER A 54 -3.75 26.08 -18.20
N LYS A 55 -4.40 25.31 -17.29
CA LYS A 55 -3.74 24.45 -16.27
C LYS A 55 -3.60 23.00 -16.68
N GLY A 56 -4.01 22.61 -17.88
CA GLY A 56 -4.00 21.20 -18.33
C GLY A 56 -4.81 20.26 -17.44
N VAL A 57 -5.84 20.80 -16.78
CA VAL A 57 -6.71 20.04 -15.87
C VAL A 57 -7.95 19.59 -16.65
N THR A 58 -8.12 18.30 -16.82
CA THR A 58 -9.31 17.70 -17.42
C THR A 58 -10.43 17.54 -16.38
N ILE A 59 -11.70 17.47 -16.84
CA ILE A 59 -12.87 17.17 -15.98
C ILE A 59 -12.62 15.89 -15.16
N HIS A 60 -11.96 14.89 -15.75
CA HIS A 60 -11.58 13.66 -15.05
C HIS A 60 -10.59 13.91 -13.90
N LYS A 61 -9.58 14.76 -14.12
CA LYS A 61 -8.65 15.16 -13.05
C LYS A 61 -9.35 15.91 -11.92
N LEU A 62 -10.32 16.77 -12.24
CA LEU A 62 -11.16 17.46 -11.26
C LEU A 62 -12.03 16.47 -10.46
N LYS A 63 -12.75 15.57 -11.13
CA LYS A 63 -13.55 14.52 -10.48
C LYS A 63 -12.69 13.64 -9.55
N LYS A 64 -11.45 13.34 -9.95
CA LYS A 64 -10.49 12.61 -9.14
C LYS A 64 -9.99 13.40 -7.92
N LEU A 65 -9.75 14.70 -8.08
CA LEU A 65 -9.37 15.61 -6.99
C LEU A 65 -10.49 15.80 -5.97
N VAL A 66 -11.73 15.86 -6.41
CA VAL A 66 -12.93 15.97 -5.55
C VAL A 66 -13.33 14.61 -4.94
N GLY A 67 -12.63 13.52 -5.26
CA GLY A 67 -12.92 12.18 -4.72
C GLY A 67 -14.10 11.47 -5.38
N MET A 68 -14.69 12.02 -6.44
CA MET A 68 -15.81 11.42 -7.17
C MET A 68 -15.40 10.19 -8.00
N VAL A 69 -14.11 10.05 -8.34
CA VAL A 69 -13.58 8.90 -9.08
C VAL A 69 -12.43 8.28 -8.30
N LYS A 70 -12.59 7.04 -7.87
CA LYS A 70 -11.54 6.26 -7.18
C LYS A 70 -10.66 5.55 -8.20
N SER A 71 -9.35 5.50 -7.95
CA SER A 71 -8.38 4.88 -8.85
C SER A 71 -8.53 3.37 -9.04
N SER A 72 -9.35 2.72 -8.21
CA SER A 72 -9.61 1.27 -8.21
C SER A 72 -11.10 0.92 -8.39
N GLU A 73 -11.84 1.73 -9.14
CA GLU A 73 -13.25 1.47 -9.42
C GLU A 73 -13.44 0.22 -10.29
N LYS A 74 -14.46 -0.56 -9.99
CA LYS A 74 -14.82 -1.71 -10.78
C LYS A 74 -15.47 -1.28 -12.09
N LEU A 75 -15.26 -2.09 -13.14
CA LEU A 75 -15.85 -1.82 -14.45
C LEU A 75 -17.37 -1.59 -14.36
N SER A 76 -18.08 -2.36 -13.53
CA SER A 76 -19.52 -2.21 -13.30
C SER A 76 -19.93 -0.83 -12.77
N GLU A 77 -19.11 -0.25 -11.91
CA GLU A 77 -19.35 1.09 -11.34
C GLU A 77 -19.08 2.18 -12.38
N LEU A 78 -18.01 2.02 -13.18
CA LEU A 78 -17.63 2.97 -14.23
C LEU A 78 -18.65 3.00 -15.37
N VAL A 79 -19.09 1.82 -15.84
CA VAL A 79 -20.09 1.69 -16.92
C VAL A 79 -21.45 2.22 -16.46
N THR A 80 -21.87 1.93 -15.21
CA THR A 80 -23.13 2.48 -14.66
C THR A 80 -23.10 3.99 -14.58
N GLN A 81 -21.96 4.60 -14.18
CA GLN A 81 -21.82 6.05 -14.13
C GLN A 81 -21.81 6.71 -15.52
N ALA A 82 -21.22 6.03 -16.53
CA ALA A 82 -21.12 6.59 -17.89
C ALA A 82 -22.39 6.38 -18.73
N THR A 83 -23.10 5.26 -18.55
CA THR A 83 -24.22 4.85 -19.44
C THR A 83 -25.58 4.79 -18.75
N GLY A 84 -25.64 4.92 -17.43
CA GLY A 84 -26.87 4.79 -16.64
C GLY A 84 -27.42 3.35 -16.56
N LYS A 85 -26.77 2.37 -17.16
CA LYS A 85 -27.20 0.95 -17.14
C LYS A 85 -26.63 0.25 -15.92
N LYS A 86 -27.48 -0.43 -15.15
CA LYS A 86 -27.06 -1.25 -13.99
C LYS A 86 -26.33 -2.52 -14.46
N ALA A 87 -25.05 -2.64 -14.12
CA ALA A 87 -24.26 -3.85 -14.37
C ALA A 87 -24.48 -4.89 -13.25
N SER A 88 -24.40 -6.19 -13.61
CA SER A 88 -24.57 -7.31 -12.69
C SER A 88 -23.46 -7.37 -11.62
N ASN A 89 -23.83 -7.52 -10.36
CA ASN A 89 -22.96 -7.57 -9.19
C ASN A 89 -22.09 -8.84 -9.16
N LEU A 90 -20.81 -8.73 -9.53
CA LEU A 90 -19.80 -9.73 -9.21
C LEU A 90 -19.07 -9.31 -7.91
N LYS A 91 -19.20 -10.13 -6.86
CA LYS A 91 -18.50 -9.90 -5.59
C LYS A 91 -16.98 -10.02 -5.76
N PRO A 92 -16.17 -9.14 -5.15
CA PRO A 92 -14.71 -9.25 -5.21
C PRO A 92 -14.26 -10.50 -4.45
N THR A 93 -13.33 -11.25 -5.05
CA THR A 93 -12.65 -12.36 -4.37
C THR A 93 -11.80 -11.81 -3.22
N PRO A 94 -11.94 -12.29 -1.97
CA PRO A 94 -11.10 -11.86 -0.88
C PRO A 94 -9.65 -12.28 -1.14
N ARG A 95 -8.69 -11.36 -1.01
CA ARG A 95 -7.28 -11.71 -0.93
C ARG A 95 -7.08 -12.59 0.30
N THR A 96 -6.75 -13.86 0.12
CA THR A 96 -6.30 -14.72 1.21
C THR A 96 -4.94 -14.23 1.69
N LYS A 97 -4.94 -13.42 2.75
CA LYS A 97 -3.73 -13.17 3.52
C LYS A 97 -3.33 -14.49 4.21
N PRO A 98 -2.02 -14.78 4.33
CA PRO A 98 -1.57 -15.90 5.13
C PRO A 98 -2.21 -15.84 6.52
N ASN A 99 -2.63 -16.99 7.01
CA ASN A 99 -3.36 -17.10 8.27
C ASN A 99 -2.37 -16.84 9.42
N THR A 100 -2.31 -15.60 9.92
CA THR A 100 -1.50 -15.29 11.11
C THR A 100 -1.95 -16.15 12.27
N LYS A 101 -0.99 -16.80 12.94
CA LYS A 101 -1.27 -17.60 14.16
C LYS A 101 -2.07 -16.74 15.13
N LYS A 102 -3.31 -17.15 15.44
CA LYS A 102 -4.16 -16.43 16.39
C LYS A 102 -3.53 -16.52 17.78
N VAL A 103 -3.41 -15.37 18.44
CA VAL A 103 -2.97 -15.33 19.85
C VAL A 103 -3.97 -16.11 20.70
N LYS A 104 -3.48 -17.07 21.48
CA LYS A 104 -4.32 -17.82 22.42
C LYS A 104 -4.70 -16.90 23.59
N PRO A 105 -5.99 -16.86 23.99
CA PRO A 105 -6.40 -16.07 25.15
C PRO A 105 -5.73 -16.59 26.41
N LYS A 106 -5.38 -15.67 27.33
CA LYS A 106 -4.94 -16.02 28.68
C LYS A 106 -6.11 -16.65 29.42
N VAL A 107 -5.97 -17.87 29.89
CA VAL A 107 -6.99 -18.58 30.69
C VAL A 107 -6.85 -18.16 32.15
N LEU A 108 -7.90 -17.60 32.71
CA LEU A 108 -8.00 -17.23 34.11
C LEU A 108 -9.02 -18.15 34.76
N HIS A 109 -8.62 -18.83 35.83
CA HIS A 109 -9.47 -19.69 36.61
C HIS A 109 -9.99 -18.93 37.85
N HIS A 110 -11.30 -18.89 38.00
CA HIS A 110 -11.96 -18.31 39.16
C HIS A 110 -12.53 -19.46 39.99
N CYS A 111 -12.14 -19.52 41.25
CA CYS A 111 -12.63 -20.53 42.16
C CYS A 111 -13.89 -20.02 42.86
N LEU A 112 -14.85 -20.91 43.07
CA LEU A 112 -16.02 -20.61 43.86
C LEU A 112 -15.63 -20.63 45.35
N SER A 113 -15.71 -19.46 46.00
CA SER A 113 -15.33 -19.31 47.42
C SER A 113 -16.50 -19.51 48.37
N ALA A 114 -17.74 -19.39 47.87
CA ALA A 114 -18.94 -19.48 48.72
C ALA A 114 -19.38 -20.92 49.04
N HIS A 115 -18.95 -21.90 48.24
CA HIS A 115 -19.39 -23.28 48.38
C HIS A 115 -18.25 -24.27 48.08
N ASN A 116 -18.23 -25.40 48.77
CA ASN A 116 -17.23 -26.45 48.56
C ASN A 116 -17.86 -27.74 48.02
N LYS A 117 -17.05 -28.51 47.28
CA LYS A 117 -17.46 -29.84 46.84
C LYS A 117 -17.79 -30.72 48.05
N GLY A 118 -18.98 -31.35 48.02
CA GLY A 118 -19.46 -32.22 49.11
C GLY A 118 -20.34 -31.54 50.13
N GLU A 119 -20.46 -30.22 50.13
CA GLU A 119 -21.43 -29.49 50.97
C GLU A 119 -22.86 -29.84 50.59
N THR A 120 -23.76 -29.72 51.57
CA THR A 120 -25.18 -29.87 51.35
C THR A 120 -25.71 -28.68 50.53
N CYS A 121 -26.53 -28.96 49.50
CA CYS A 121 -27.08 -27.93 48.65
C CYS A 121 -27.87 -26.90 49.47
N PRO A 122 -27.55 -25.61 49.40
CA PRO A 122 -28.24 -24.58 50.19
C PRO A 122 -29.71 -24.35 49.76
N GLU A 123 -30.04 -24.69 48.51
CA GLU A 123 -31.41 -24.52 48.01
C GLU A 123 -32.34 -25.67 48.40
N CYS A 124 -31.98 -26.93 48.09
CA CYS A 124 -32.85 -28.07 48.39
C CYS A 124 -32.58 -28.71 49.74
N ARG A 125 -31.46 -28.43 50.39
CA ARG A 125 -31.01 -28.95 51.70
C ARG A 125 -30.92 -30.49 51.82
N VAL A 126 -30.97 -31.21 50.68
CA VAL A 126 -30.98 -32.69 50.62
C VAL A 126 -29.77 -33.21 49.85
N GLY A 127 -29.51 -32.68 48.68
CA GLY A 127 -28.43 -33.10 47.81
C GLY A 127 -27.03 -32.56 48.23
N LYS A 128 -25.97 -33.14 47.70
CA LYS A 128 -24.57 -32.65 47.86
C LYS A 128 -24.07 -32.00 46.60
N LEU A 129 -23.29 -30.94 46.75
CA LEU A 129 -22.63 -30.24 45.64
C LEU A 129 -21.53 -31.08 45.01
N THR A 130 -21.58 -31.29 43.69
CA THR A 130 -20.59 -32.04 42.92
C THR A 130 -19.94 -31.13 41.87
N LYS A 131 -18.71 -31.50 41.42
CA LYS A 131 -18.09 -30.77 40.30
C LYS A 131 -18.94 -30.93 39.06
N TYR A 132 -19.16 -29.79 38.35
CA TYR A 132 -19.84 -29.73 37.07
C TYR A 132 -18.93 -29.05 36.05
N GLU A 133 -19.28 -29.08 34.75
CA GLU A 133 -18.54 -28.38 33.71
C GLU A 133 -18.41 -26.87 34.03
N PRO A 134 -17.18 -26.32 34.01
CA PRO A 134 -16.98 -24.90 34.29
C PRO A 134 -17.65 -24.03 33.21
N ALA A 135 -18.39 -23.03 33.62
CA ALA A 135 -18.84 -21.98 32.70
C ALA A 135 -17.62 -21.20 32.21
N SER A 136 -17.59 -20.89 30.92
CA SER A 136 -16.54 -20.09 30.32
C SER A 136 -17.11 -18.99 29.44
N PHE A 137 -16.47 -17.82 29.45
CA PHE A 137 -16.75 -16.76 28.51
C PHE A 137 -15.45 -16.04 28.10
N LEU A 138 -15.42 -15.50 26.89
CA LEU A 138 -14.29 -14.71 26.39
C LEU A 138 -14.59 -13.22 26.60
N ARG A 139 -13.71 -12.52 27.33
CA ARG A 139 -13.76 -11.06 27.47
C ARG A 139 -12.58 -10.43 26.76
N ILE A 140 -12.84 -9.46 25.89
CA ILE A 140 -11.82 -8.62 25.27
C ILE A 140 -11.83 -7.28 26.01
N THR A 141 -10.70 -6.89 26.59
CA THR A 141 -10.54 -5.62 27.32
C THR A 141 -9.63 -4.68 26.55
N GLY A 142 -9.96 -3.39 26.52
CA GLY A 142 -9.09 -2.33 26.03
C GLY A 142 -8.01 -1.98 27.05
N GLN A 143 -6.82 -1.64 26.56
CA GLN A 143 -5.69 -1.22 27.38
C GLN A 143 -4.95 -0.08 26.70
N SER A 144 -4.32 0.83 27.49
CA SER A 144 -3.39 1.83 26.95
C SER A 144 -2.25 1.13 26.20
N PRO A 145 -1.82 1.64 25.03
CA PRO A 145 -0.69 1.07 24.28
C PRO A 145 0.60 1.04 25.10
N PHE A 146 0.84 2.03 25.95
CA PHE A 146 2.02 2.10 26.80
C PHE A 146 1.60 2.26 28.25
N VAL A 147 2.04 1.33 29.08
CA VAL A 147 1.75 1.29 30.52
C VAL A 147 3.05 1.51 31.27
N PRO A 148 3.16 2.56 32.10
CA PRO A 148 4.35 2.77 32.94
C PRO A 148 4.34 1.82 34.14
N GLU A 149 5.48 1.19 34.40
CA GLU A 149 5.72 0.39 35.60
C GLU A 149 6.94 0.95 36.32
N GLN A 150 6.87 1.09 37.64
CA GLN A 150 7.99 1.49 38.47
C GLN A 150 8.50 0.28 39.25
N HIS A 151 9.70 -0.17 38.93
CA HIS A 151 10.36 -1.26 39.62
C HIS A 151 11.22 -0.73 40.76
N ILE A 152 10.92 -1.08 42.01
CA ILE A 152 11.68 -0.74 43.19
C ILE A 152 12.44 -1.96 43.61
N MET A 153 13.77 -1.91 43.52
CA MET A 153 14.66 -3.02 43.86
C MET A 153 15.27 -2.77 45.25
N GLU A 154 15.09 -3.72 46.14
CA GLU A 154 15.73 -3.69 47.47
C GLU A 154 17.25 -3.60 47.31
N ARG A 155 17.87 -2.77 48.14
CA ARG A 155 19.32 -2.60 48.16
C ARG A 155 19.85 -2.68 49.60
N LEU A 156 20.80 -3.55 49.80
CA LEU A 156 21.52 -3.70 51.05
C LEU A 156 22.93 -3.13 50.91
N ARG A 157 23.44 -2.51 51.98
CA ARG A 157 24.80 -1.98 52.03
C ARG A 157 25.55 -2.63 53.17
N CYS A 158 26.76 -3.09 52.92
CA CYS A 158 27.66 -3.53 53.99
C CYS A 158 28.14 -2.30 54.78
N ASN A 159 28.00 -2.32 56.08
CA ASN A 159 28.44 -1.28 56.97
C ASN A 159 29.96 -1.22 57.17
N ALA A 160 30.68 -2.33 56.92
CA ALA A 160 32.13 -2.40 57.06
C ALA A 160 32.89 -1.98 55.78
N CYS A 161 32.55 -2.56 54.63
CA CYS A 161 33.27 -2.29 53.36
C CYS A 161 32.51 -1.36 52.39
N GLY A 162 31.26 -1.03 52.69
CA GLY A 162 30.44 -0.14 51.83
C GLY A 162 29.89 -0.80 50.58
N ALA A 163 30.10 -2.09 50.32
CA ALA A 163 29.58 -2.79 49.16
C ALA A 163 28.04 -2.81 49.13
N TYR A 164 27.47 -2.66 47.92
CA TYR A 164 26.03 -2.68 47.70
C TYR A 164 25.60 -3.99 47.04
N PHE A 165 24.46 -4.52 47.48
CA PHE A 165 23.78 -5.69 46.92
C PHE A 165 22.37 -5.26 46.56
N THR A 166 22.01 -5.40 45.26
CA THR A 166 20.71 -4.96 44.75
C THR A 166 19.93 -6.16 44.23
N ALA A 167 18.66 -6.26 44.56
CA ALA A 167 17.77 -7.31 44.05
C ALA A 167 17.72 -7.29 42.50
N PRO A 168 17.76 -8.47 41.86
CA PRO A 168 17.61 -8.54 40.40
C PRO A 168 16.18 -8.18 39.97
N LEU A 169 16.03 -7.68 38.73
CA LEU A 169 14.72 -7.55 38.10
C LEU A 169 14.11 -8.92 37.82
N ALA A 170 12.78 -8.99 37.81
CA ALA A 170 12.06 -10.21 37.42
C ALA A 170 12.38 -10.64 35.99
N GLU A 171 12.36 -11.92 35.69
CA GLU A 171 12.74 -12.48 34.38
C GLU A 171 11.92 -11.91 33.21
N ASN A 172 10.61 -11.73 33.41
CA ASN A 172 9.72 -11.15 32.40
C ASN A 172 10.11 -9.72 32.06
N VAL A 173 10.60 -8.93 33.02
CA VAL A 173 11.07 -7.56 32.80
C VAL A 173 12.40 -7.55 32.05
N GLN A 174 13.33 -8.46 32.46
CA GLN A 174 14.61 -8.65 31.77
C GLN A 174 14.42 -9.13 30.31
N ALA A 175 13.40 -9.94 30.06
CA ALA A 175 13.07 -10.42 28.71
C ALA A 175 12.57 -9.30 27.77
N ASP A 176 12.05 -8.18 28.29
CA ASP A 176 11.56 -7.03 27.53
C ASP A 176 12.55 -5.85 27.50
N GLY A 177 13.78 -6.00 27.99
CA GLY A 177 14.80 -4.95 27.91
C GLY A 177 15.95 -5.12 28.91
N HIS A 178 16.98 -4.30 28.77
CA HIS A 178 18.10 -4.27 29.72
C HIS A 178 17.71 -3.58 31.02
N ALA A 179 18.42 -3.86 32.10
CA ALA A 179 18.12 -3.39 33.45
C ALA A 179 17.93 -1.87 33.62
N GLN A 180 18.53 -1.05 32.73
CA GLN A 180 18.40 0.41 32.77
C GLN A 180 17.57 0.96 31.59
N GLN A 181 16.96 0.12 30.78
CA GLN A 181 16.21 0.51 29.61
C GLN A 181 14.82 1.02 30.01
N LYS A 182 14.54 2.31 29.72
CA LYS A 182 13.26 2.94 30.05
C LYS A 182 12.09 2.42 29.20
N TYR A 183 12.33 2.10 27.92
CA TYR A 183 11.32 1.62 26.99
C TYR A 183 11.63 0.19 26.61
N GLY A 184 10.77 -0.75 26.97
CA GLY A 184 10.90 -2.15 26.64
C GLY A 184 10.90 -2.41 25.13
N TYR A 185 11.37 -3.56 24.69
CA TYR A 185 11.34 -3.98 23.28
C TYR A 185 9.90 -3.98 22.74
N SER A 186 8.95 -4.40 23.56
CA SER A 186 7.53 -4.40 23.25
C SER A 186 7.00 -2.99 22.95
N ALA A 187 7.36 -1.99 23.78
CA ALA A 187 6.97 -0.60 23.56
C ALA A 187 7.58 -0.04 22.28
N ARG A 188 8.86 -0.29 22.01
CA ARG A 188 9.56 0.12 20.79
C ARG A 188 8.93 -0.49 19.54
N SER A 189 8.65 -1.80 19.55
CA SER A 189 7.99 -2.50 18.44
C SER A 189 6.61 -1.92 18.16
N LEU A 190 5.83 -1.62 19.21
CA LEU A 190 4.51 -1.02 19.04
C LEU A 190 4.57 0.39 18.46
N MET A 191 5.56 1.22 18.87
CA MET A 191 5.81 2.55 18.29
C MET A 191 6.09 2.44 16.78
N ALA A 192 6.93 1.49 16.38
CA ALA A 192 7.28 1.23 14.99
C ALA A 192 6.07 0.74 14.17
N ILE A 193 5.30 -0.22 14.68
CA ILE A 193 4.10 -0.76 14.03
C ILE A 193 3.03 0.34 13.88
N ASN A 194 2.80 1.13 14.92
CA ASN A 194 1.84 2.24 14.86
C ASN A 194 2.21 3.26 13.77
N LYS A 195 3.50 3.58 13.61
CA LYS A 195 3.95 4.49 12.56
C LYS A 195 3.85 3.87 11.18
N TYR A 196 4.52 2.77 10.93
CA TYR A 196 4.79 2.28 9.58
C TYR A 196 3.76 1.26 9.07
N TYR A 197 3.00 0.62 9.96
CA TYR A 197 1.88 -0.24 9.58
C TYR A 197 0.53 0.44 9.75
N ALA A 198 0.26 1.07 10.88
CA ALA A 198 -1.01 1.76 11.12
C ALA A 198 -1.06 3.17 10.50
N GLY A 199 0.10 3.76 10.16
CA GLY A 199 0.22 5.09 9.57
C GLY A 199 -0.05 6.23 10.57
N THR A 200 0.22 6.00 11.86
CA THR A 200 0.05 7.02 12.91
C THR A 200 1.33 7.82 13.11
N PRO A 201 1.40 9.10 12.72
CA PRO A 201 2.60 9.93 12.89
C PRO A 201 3.05 10.01 14.35
N PHE A 202 4.34 10.18 14.58
CA PHE A 202 4.93 10.23 15.93
C PHE A 202 4.26 11.27 16.83
N TYR A 203 3.94 12.46 16.31
CA TYR A 203 3.26 13.49 17.08
C TYR A 203 1.85 13.08 17.52
N ARG A 204 1.11 12.31 16.68
CA ARG A 204 -0.21 11.80 17.07
C ARG A 204 -0.11 10.68 18.08
N GLN A 205 0.91 9.81 17.97
CA GLN A 205 1.18 8.80 19.00
C GLN A 205 1.45 9.48 20.35
N GLY A 206 2.30 10.52 20.37
CA GLY A 206 2.59 11.30 21.57
C GLY A 206 1.35 11.99 22.14
N SER A 207 0.54 12.62 21.28
CA SER A 207 -0.71 13.27 21.70
C SER A 207 -1.72 12.27 22.27
N LEU A 208 -1.90 11.11 21.64
CA LEU A 208 -2.76 10.04 22.14
C LEU A 208 -2.29 9.55 23.50
N GLN A 209 -1.00 9.28 23.66
CA GLN A 209 -0.45 8.82 24.92
C GLN A 209 -0.58 9.87 26.03
N ASN A 210 -0.46 11.15 25.72
CA ASN A 210 -0.70 12.22 26.67
C ASN A 210 -2.16 12.22 27.19
N ILE A 211 -3.15 12.00 26.32
CA ILE A 211 -4.56 11.86 26.71
C ILE A 211 -4.77 10.63 27.58
N LEU A 212 -4.03 9.56 27.34
CA LEU A 212 -4.08 8.32 28.13
C LEU A 212 -3.24 8.36 29.40
N GLY A 213 -2.70 9.52 29.76
CA GLY A 213 -1.98 9.77 31.02
C GLY A 213 -0.49 9.43 31.00
N VAL A 214 0.08 9.06 29.85
CA VAL A 214 1.51 8.76 29.69
C VAL A 214 2.13 9.71 28.67
N SER A 215 2.81 10.75 29.12
CA SER A 215 3.40 11.73 28.22
C SER A 215 4.71 11.23 27.61
N ILE A 216 4.71 11.09 26.26
CA ILE A 216 5.90 10.71 25.48
C ILE A 216 6.01 11.70 24.31
N THR A 217 7.18 12.32 24.13
CA THR A 217 7.39 13.27 23.02
C THR A 217 7.58 12.55 21.69
N ALA A 218 7.24 13.21 20.59
CA ALA A 218 7.44 12.69 19.24
C ALA A 218 8.90 12.35 18.93
N SER A 219 9.85 13.15 19.44
CA SER A 219 11.28 12.90 19.31
C SER A 219 11.70 11.62 20.04
N THR A 220 11.24 11.45 21.28
CA THR A 220 11.51 10.21 22.03
C THR A 220 10.98 8.99 21.30
N ILE A 221 9.75 9.06 20.72
CA ILE A 221 9.19 7.95 19.95
C ILE A 221 10.07 7.65 18.72
N PHE A 222 10.53 8.68 18.02
CA PHE A 222 11.44 8.51 16.88
C PHE A 222 12.74 7.82 17.31
N ASP A 223 13.38 8.27 18.40
CA ASP A 223 14.62 7.68 18.92
C ASP A 223 14.41 6.17 19.26
N GLN A 224 13.25 5.82 19.86
CA GLN A 224 12.95 4.43 20.15
C GLN A 224 12.76 3.58 18.89
N VAL A 225 12.17 4.15 17.84
CA VAL A 225 12.01 3.47 16.54
C VAL A 225 13.35 3.33 15.81
N GLU A 226 14.27 4.28 15.97
CA GLU A 226 15.63 4.15 15.46
C GLU A 226 16.38 2.97 16.09
N TYR A 227 16.21 2.70 17.39
CA TYR A 227 16.74 1.47 18.01
C TYR A 227 16.17 0.20 17.38
N VAL A 228 14.87 0.18 17.06
CA VAL A 228 14.27 -0.95 16.32
C VAL A 228 14.93 -1.10 14.95
N ALA A 229 15.04 -0.03 14.17
CA ALA A 229 15.65 -0.04 12.84
C ALA A 229 17.09 -0.57 12.89
N ASN A 230 17.88 -0.14 13.87
CA ASN A 230 19.26 -0.60 14.06
C ASN A 230 19.34 -2.11 14.40
N ALA A 231 18.40 -2.61 15.21
CA ALA A 231 18.37 -4.04 15.56
C ALA A 231 17.98 -4.93 14.38
N ILE A 232 17.09 -4.48 13.50
CA ILE A 232 16.59 -5.23 12.33
C ILE A 232 17.41 -5.02 11.06
N TRP A 233 18.32 -4.03 11.05
CA TRP A 233 19.15 -3.69 9.90
C TRP A 233 19.93 -4.87 9.28
N PRO A 234 20.54 -5.80 10.06
CA PRO A 234 21.23 -6.95 9.48
C PRO A 234 20.30 -7.86 8.69
N VAL A 235 19.06 -8.06 9.17
CA VAL A 235 18.05 -8.86 8.47
C VAL A 235 17.60 -8.15 7.18
N PHE A 236 17.39 -6.84 7.23
CA PHE A 236 17.08 -6.05 6.03
C PHE A 236 18.16 -6.18 4.95
N LYS A 237 19.44 -6.07 5.33
CA LYS A 237 20.57 -6.29 4.39
C LYS A 237 20.55 -7.69 3.79
N GLN A 238 20.27 -8.69 4.60
CA GLN A 238 20.19 -10.08 4.15
C GLN A 238 19.00 -10.28 3.19
N LEU A 239 17.86 -9.64 3.44
CA LEU A 239 16.72 -9.62 2.50
C LEU A 239 17.12 -9.00 1.15
N CYS A 240 17.88 -7.89 1.14
CA CYS A 240 18.40 -7.30 -0.09
C CYS A 240 19.34 -8.27 -0.85
N CYS A 241 20.16 -9.03 -0.15
CA CYS A 241 21.04 -10.05 -0.77
C CYS A 241 20.23 -11.19 -1.39
N VAL A 242 19.23 -11.70 -0.67
CA VAL A 242 18.34 -12.76 -1.18
C VAL A 242 17.51 -12.24 -2.34
N ALA A 243 16.97 -11.02 -2.25
CA ALA A 243 16.21 -10.36 -3.30
C ALA A 243 17.02 -10.22 -4.60
N GLY A 244 18.33 -9.99 -4.55
CA GLY A 244 19.19 -9.93 -5.74
C GLY A 244 19.11 -11.15 -6.64
N ASN A 245 18.83 -12.33 -6.07
CA ASN A 245 18.74 -13.60 -6.79
C ASN A 245 17.30 -14.06 -7.07
N ALA A 246 16.31 -13.20 -6.89
CA ALA A 246 14.92 -13.54 -7.16
C ALA A 246 14.66 -13.79 -8.66
N SER A 247 13.63 -14.56 -8.97
CA SER A 247 13.20 -14.88 -10.33
C SER A 247 12.22 -13.84 -10.91
N HIS A 248 11.47 -13.15 -10.02
CA HIS A 248 10.45 -12.17 -10.42
C HIS A 248 10.56 -10.93 -9.55
N TYR A 249 10.38 -9.78 -10.19
CA TYR A 249 10.29 -8.48 -9.52
C TYR A 249 9.05 -7.74 -9.96
N TYR A 250 8.39 -7.10 -9.00
CA TYR A 250 7.37 -6.10 -9.22
C TYR A 250 7.91 -4.80 -8.67
N ILE A 251 7.90 -3.77 -9.48
CA ILE A 251 8.44 -2.46 -9.08
C ILE A 251 7.47 -1.34 -9.42
N ASP A 252 7.44 -0.35 -8.56
CA ASP A 252 6.68 0.88 -8.79
C ASP A 252 7.21 1.98 -7.87
N ASP A 253 6.91 3.24 -8.16
CA ASP A 253 7.28 4.35 -7.31
C ASP A 253 6.10 5.32 -7.05
N THR A 254 6.23 6.10 -6.00
CA THR A 254 5.31 7.18 -5.69
C THR A 254 6.08 8.40 -5.21
N THR A 255 5.61 9.60 -5.57
CA THR A 255 6.24 10.84 -5.11
C THR A 255 6.29 10.91 -3.59
N HIS A 256 7.36 11.44 -3.03
CA HIS A 256 7.51 11.70 -1.61
C HIS A 256 8.17 13.08 -1.36
N ARG A 257 8.38 13.43 -0.10
CA ARG A 257 9.06 14.67 0.29
C ARG A 257 9.99 14.45 1.49
N ILE A 258 11.23 14.91 1.35
CA ILE A 258 12.22 15.00 2.42
C ILE A 258 12.61 16.47 2.53
N LEU A 259 12.54 17.07 3.76
CA LEU A 259 12.73 18.52 3.91
C LEU A 259 14.17 18.96 3.74
N ASP A 260 15.13 18.20 4.24
CA ASP A 260 16.56 18.52 4.16
C ASP A 260 17.23 17.99 2.88
N GLN A 261 16.45 17.41 1.95
CA GLN A 261 16.99 16.91 0.70
C GLN A 261 17.35 18.06 -0.23
N THR A 262 18.64 18.18 -0.52
CA THR A 262 19.16 19.11 -1.52
C THR A 262 19.03 18.52 -2.92
N SER A 263 18.96 19.40 -3.93
CA SER A 263 18.99 18.98 -5.34
C SER A 263 20.29 18.24 -5.67
N MET A 264 20.19 17.22 -6.52
CA MET A 264 21.36 16.47 -7.02
C MET A 264 21.48 16.63 -8.52
N VAL A 265 22.70 16.83 -8.99
CA VAL A 265 23.01 16.78 -10.42
C VAL A 265 23.25 15.32 -10.80
N LYS A 266 22.43 14.78 -11.70
CA LYS A 266 22.60 13.43 -12.25
C LYS A 266 22.69 13.48 -13.76
N LYS A 267 23.57 12.68 -14.35
CA LYS A 267 23.58 12.45 -15.80
C LYS A 267 22.24 11.84 -16.23
N GLN A 268 21.73 12.33 -17.33
CA GLN A 268 20.52 11.79 -17.93
C GLN A 268 20.83 10.42 -18.54
N ARG A 269 19.96 9.45 -18.36
CA ARG A 269 20.11 8.09 -18.88
C ARG A 269 20.30 8.14 -20.42
N ASN A 270 21.32 7.50 -20.95
CA ASN A 270 21.67 7.48 -22.37
C ASN A 270 21.99 8.86 -22.99
N SER A 271 22.46 9.82 -22.22
CA SER A 271 22.84 11.16 -22.67
C SER A 271 23.94 11.71 -21.76
N ASP A 272 24.90 12.45 -22.32
CA ASP A 272 25.91 13.17 -21.52
C ASP A 272 25.36 14.44 -20.86
N LYS A 273 24.07 14.71 -21.03
CA LYS A 273 23.42 15.88 -20.43
C LYS A 273 23.19 15.65 -18.93
N GLU A 274 23.58 16.62 -18.15
CA GLU A 274 23.30 16.66 -16.72
C GLU A 274 21.93 17.29 -16.48
N ARG A 275 21.18 16.72 -15.54
CA ARG A 275 19.89 17.28 -15.08
C ARG A 275 19.90 17.41 -13.57
N VAL A 276 19.46 18.57 -13.09
CA VAL A 276 19.19 18.78 -11.68
C VAL A 276 17.90 18.05 -11.31
N ARG A 277 17.98 17.13 -10.35
CA ARG A 277 16.82 16.41 -9.80
C ARG A 277 16.49 16.96 -8.43
N THR A 278 15.23 17.29 -8.21
CA THR A 278 14.67 17.78 -6.95
C THR A 278 13.55 16.89 -6.42
N GLY A 279 12.96 16.06 -7.28
CA GLY A 279 11.87 15.15 -6.92
C GLY A 279 12.37 13.98 -6.07
N VAL A 280 11.70 13.73 -4.95
CA VAL A 280 11.91 12.55 -4.10
C VAL A 280 10.82 11.52 -4.40
N TYR A 281 11.19 10.25 -4.47
CA TYR A 281 10.30 9.13 -4.71
C TYR A 281 10.51 8.07 -3.62
N SER A 282 9.42 7.44 -3.21
CA SER A 282 9.48 6.18 -2.48
C SER A 282 9.25 5.05 -3.48
N SER A 283 10.29 4.32 -3.76
CA SER A 283 10.29 3.16 -4.65
C SER A 283 9.97 1.91 -3.85
N GLY A 284 9.10 1.07 -4.38
CA GLY A 284 8.76 -0.22 -3.83
C GLY A 284 9.17 -1.35 -4.77
N LEU A 285 9.61 -2.46 -4.18
CA LEU A 285 10.03 -3.66 -4.88
C LEU A 285 9.47 -4.89 -4.16
N ILE A 286 8.81 -5.80 -4.91
CA ILE A 286 8.53 -7.15 -4.43
C ILE A 286 9.38 -8.12 -5.23
N ALA A 287 10.26 -8.84 -4.55
CA ALA A 287 11.05 -9.91 -5.13
C ALA A 287 10.44 -11.27 -4.75
N THR A 288 10.22 -12.15 -5.73
CA THR A 288 9.78 -13.53 -5.51
C THR A 288 10.93 -14.48 -5.79
N THR A 289 11.35 -15.22 -4.76
CA THR A 289 12.43 -16.20 -4.87
C THR A 289 11.98 -17.47 -5.62
N ALA A 290 12.92 -18.31 -6.03
CA ALA A 290 12.61 -19.62 -6.63
C ALA A 290 11.79 -20.53 -5.70
N SER A 291 11.92 -20.37 -4.37
CA SER A 291 11.11 -21.04 -3.35
C SER A 291 9.79 -20.34 -3.04
N ASN A 292 9.36 -19.41 -3.90
CA ASN A 292 8.11 -18.64 -3.80
C ASN A 292 7.99 -17.76 -2.52
N GLN A 293 9.09 -17.43 -1.89
CA GLN A 293 9.11 -16.46 -0.79
C GLN A 293 9.03 -15.05 -1.36
N LYS A 294 8.22 -14.19 -0.75
CA LYS A 294 8.05 -12.79 -1.16
C LYS A 294 8.80 -11.87 -0.22
N ILE A 295 9.67 -11.07 -0.79
CA ILE A 295 10.46 -10.04 -0.12
C ILE A 295 9.95 -8.69 -0.59
N VAL A 296 9.50 -7.85 0.33
CA VAL A 296 9.03 -6.49 0.03
C VAL A 296 10.07 -5.51 0.56
N LEU A 297 10.59 -4.67 -0.33
CA LEU A 297 11.59 -3.67 0.01
C LEU A 297 11.12 -2.28 -0.43
N PHE A 298 11.48 -1.27 0.34
CA PHE A 298 11.22 0.14 0.04
C PHE A 298 12.51 0.95 0.14
N GLU A 299 12.62 1.98 -0.69
CA GLU A 299 13.67 2.98 -0.67
C GLU A 299 13.12 4.36 -1.02
N THR A 300 13.38 5.36 -0.17
CA THR A 300 12.93 6.74 -0.35
C THR A 300 14.11 7.67 -0.57
N ASN A 301 14.29 8.12 -1.82
CA ASN A 301 15.39 9.01 -2.21
C ASN A 301 15.04 9.79 -3.50
N ILE A 302 16.04 10.46 -4.12
CA ILE A 302 15.90 11.16 -5.42
C ILE A 302 15.82 10.17 -6.62
N GLY A 303 16.15 8.89 -6.41
CA GLY A 303 16.11 7.84 -7.43
C GLY A 303 14.70 7.34 -7.71
N HIS A 304 14.52 6.74 -8.88
CA HIS A 304 13.30 6.03 -9.27
C HIS A 304 13.42 4.52 -8.99
N ALA A 305 12.30 3.80 -9.12
CA ALA A 305 12.24 2.36 -8.89
C ALA A 305 13.26 1.54 -9.72
N GLY A 306 13.57 1.96 -10.95
CA GLY A 306 14.61 1.31 -11.76
C GLY A 306 16.02 1.45 -11.16
N GLU A 307 16.35 2.61 -10.56
CA GLU A 307 17.63 2.84 -9.90
C GLU A 307 17.73 2.03 -8.59
N PHE A 308 16.64 1.92 -7.87
CA PHE A 308 16.55 1.05 -6.68
C PHE A 308 16.75 -0.42 -7.07
N LEU A 309 16.07 -0.89 -8.12
CA LEU A 309 16.25 -2.26 -8.62
C LEU A 309 17.69 -2.51 -9.09
N ASP A 310 18.36 -1.52 -9.71
CA ASP A 310 19.77 -1.60 -10.07
C ASP A 310 20.64 -1.95 -8.85
N SER A 311 20.41 -1.29 -7.71
CA SER A 311 21.13 -1.55 -6.47
C SER A 311 20.94 -2.97 -5.93
N ILE A 312 19.79 -3.56 -6.16
CA ILE A 312 19.47 -4.94 -5.77
C ILE A 312 20.10 -5.94 -6.75
N LEU A 313 19.97 -5.70 -8.07
CA LEU A 313 20.49 -6.58 -9.11
C LEU A 313 22.02 -6.64 -9.16
N GLN A 314 22.74 -5.62 -8.67
CA GLN A 314 24.20 -5.69 -8.49
C GLN A 314 24.66 -6.85 -7.60
N ARG A 315 23.77 -7.39 -6.76
CA ARG A 315 24.04 -8.56 -5.90
C ARG A 315 23.69 -9.89 -6.57
N ARG A 316 23.18 -9.84 -7.82
CA ARG A 316 22.72 -11.04 -8.53
C ARG A 316 23.89 -11.90 -8.96
N ASN A 317 23.76 -13.22 -8.79
CA ASN A 317 24.65 -14.18 -9.40
C ASN A 317 24.38 -14.22 -10.91
N LYS A 318 25.41 -13.98 -11.72
CA LYS A 318 25.33 -13.98 -13.20
C LYS A 318 24.93 -15.33 -13.80
N ALA A 319 25.10 -16.43 -13.06
CA ALA A 319 24.68 -17.75 -13.50
C ALA A 319 23.16 -18.00 -13.42
N ASN A 320 22.41 -17.11 -12.74
CA ASN A 320 20.97 -17.23 -12.65
C ASN A 320 20.28 -16.81 -13.97
N SER A 321 19.20 -17.49 -14.32
CA SER A 321 18.37 -17.14 -15.48
C SER A 321 17.87 -15.69 -15.40
N PRO A 322 17.64 -15.02 -16.55
CA PRO A 322 17.11 -13.66 -16.58
C PRO A 322 15.81 -13.53 -15.76
N PRO A 323 15.72 -12.57 -14.84
CA PRO A 323 14.51 -12.38 -14.04
C PRO A 323 13.43 -11.70 -14.87
N ILE A 324 12.17 -11.93 -14.49
CA ILE A 324 11.02 -11.21 -15.03
C ILE A 324 10.79 -9.96 -14.17
N ILE A 325 10.70 -8.79 -14.82
CA ILE A 325 10.46 -7.50 -14.17
C ILE A 325 9.11 -6.97 -14.64
N MET A 326 8.16 -6.88 -13.71
CA MET A 326 6.85 -6.27 -13.89
C MET A 326 6.86 -4.83 -13.42
N SER A 327 6.48 -3.90 -14.29
CA SER A 327 6.36 -2.48 -13.97
C SER A 327 5.27 -1.81 -14.82
N ASP A 328 5.05 -0.53 -14.61
CA ASP A 328 4.43 0.32 -15.63
C ASP A 328 5.40 0.56 -16.82
N ALA A 329 4.94 1.27 -17.84
CA ALA A 329 5.74 1.52 -19.04
C ALA A 329 6.70 2.73 -18.91
N LEU A 330 6.86 3.31 -17.71
CA LEU A 330 7.79 4.43 -17.49
C LEU A 330 9.24 3.97 -17.68
N ALA A 331 10.00 4.72 -18.48
CA ALA A 331 11.41 4.40 -18.76
C ALA A 331 12.29 4.44 -17.49
N SER A 332 11.92 5.28 -16.51
CA SER A 332 12.61 5.40 -15.22
C SER A 332 12.48 4.14 -14.34
N ASN A 333 11.50 3.28 -14.63
CA ASN A 333 11.27 2.03 -13.90
C ASN A 333 12.05 0.84 -14.51
N ARG A 334 12.81 1.06 -15.58
CA ARG A 334 13.67 0.03 -16.15
C ARG A 334 15.05 0.05 -15.50
N PRO A 335 15.63 -1.10 -15.10
CA PRO A 335 17.01 -1.15 -14.62
C PRO A 335 17.98 -0.81 -15.73
N SER A 336 19.19 -0.37 -15.36
CA SER A 336 20.28 -0.01 -16.27
C SER A 336 21.53 -0.85 -16.11
N VAL A 337 21.55 -1.77 -15.13
CA VAL A 337 22.64 -2.71 -14.90
C VAL A 337 22.84 -3.65 -16.08
N ASP A 338 24.07 -4.11 -16.27
CA ASP A 338 24.44 -5.13 -17.26
C ASP A 338 24.00 -6.53 -16.79
N VAL A 339 22.70 -6.72 -16.74
CA VAL A 339 22.03 -7.99 -16.40
C VAL A 339 20.89 -8.19 -17.41
N GLU A 340 20.86 -9.34 -18.06
CA GLU A 340 19.72 -9.69 -18.91
C GLU A 340 18.46 -9.84 -18.06
N PHE A 341 17.33 -9.32 -18.55
CA PHE A 341 16.03 -9.43 -17.88
C PHE A 341 14.87 -9.43 -18.88
N ILE A 342 13.73 -9.97 -18.48
CA ILE A 342 12.50 -10.04 -19.26
C ILE A 342 11.57 -8.94 -18.78
N VAL A 343 11.19 -8.02 -19.68
CA VAL A 343 10.25 -6.95 -19.39
C VAL A 343 8.82 -7.47 -19.51
N SER A 344 8.04 -7.29 -18.46
CA SER A 344 6.58 -7.45 -18.45
C SER A 344 5.93 -6.13 -18.04
N LEU A 345 4.85 -5.74 -18.70
CA LEU A 345 4.18 -4.46 -18.45
C LEU A 345 2.77 -4.66 -17.89
N CYS A 346 2.40 -3.75 -17.01
CA CYS A 346 1.15 -3.80 -16.27
C CYS A 346 -0.06 -3.50 -17.15
N ASN A 347 -0.95 -4.49 -17.34
CA ASN A 347 -2.20 -4.30 -18.07
C ASN A 347 -3.21 -3.39 -17.34
N SER A 348 -3.14 -3.28 -16.00
CA SER A 348 -3.95 -2.31 -15.26
C SER A 348 -3.66 -0.87 -15.67
N HIS A 349 -2.40 -0.53 -15.93
CA HIS A 349 -2.01 0.79 -16.44
C HIS A 349 -2.45 1.01 -17.90
N ALA A 350 -2.32 -0.02 -18.76
CA ALA A 350 -2.83 0.06 -20.13
C ALA A 350 -4.36 0.24 -20.17
N ARG A 351 -5.09 -0.56 -19.39
CA ARG A 351 -6.54 -0.42 -19.24
C ARG A 351 -6.93 0.99 -18.75
N ARG A 352 -6.17 1.57 -17.83
CA ARG A 352 -6.45 2.92 -17.29
C ARG A 352 -6.40 4.00 -18.35
N GLN A 353 -5.53 3.88 -19.37
CA GLN A 353 -5.50 4.83 -20.50
C GLN A 353 -6.87 4.92 -21.21
N PHE A 354 -7.56 3.79 -21.36
CA PHE A 354 -8.90 3.74 -21.93
C PHE A 354 -9.96 4.24 -20.92
N VAL A 355 -9.90 3.84 -19.65
CA VAL A 355 -10.82 4.33 -18.61
C VAL A 355 -10.80 5.85 -18.51
N ASP A 356 -9.63 6.47 -18.65
CA ASP A 356 -9.46 7.93 -18.53
C ASP A 356 -10.19 8.71 -19.66
N VAL A 357 -10.56 8.04 -20.75
CA VAL A 357 -11.27 8.65 -21.90
C VAL A 357 -12.70 8.13 -22.10
N LEU A 358 -13.19 7.26 -21.20
CA LEU A 358 -14.52 6.64 -21.26
C LEU A 358 -15.66 7.66 -21.41
N SER A 359 -15.56 8.82 -20.75
CA SER A 359 -16.59 9.87 -20.84
C SER A 359 -16.71 10.52 -22.21
N HIS A 360 -15.70 10.39 -23.08
CA HIS A 360 -15.68 11.00 -24.41
C HIS A 360 -15.90 9.98 -25.53
N PHE A 361 -15.60 8.72 -25.27
CA PHE A 361 -15.67 7.61 -26.22
C PHE A 361 -16.31 6.39 -25.55
N PRO A 362 -17.59 6.46 -25.12
CA PRO A 362 -18.20 5.43 -24.29
C PRO A 362 -18.29 4.08 -24.99
N ASP A 363 -18.73 4.05 -26.25
CA ASP A 363 -18.99 2.78 -26.97
C ASP A 363 -17.68 2.04 -27.29
N GLU A 364 -16.68 2.75 -27.80
CA GLU A 364 -15.37 2.18 -28.10
C GLU A 364 -14.65 1.68 -26.86
N VAL A 365 -14.71 2.46 -25.81
CA VAL A 365 -14.03 2.13 -24.55
C VAL A 365 -14.75 1.00 -23.82
N GLU A 366 -16.09 0.95 -23.82
CA GLU A 366 -16.86 -0.14 -23.21
C GLU A 366 -16.45 -1.49 -23.81
N MET A 367 -16.35 -1.57 -25.15
CA MET A 367 -15.87 -2.78 -25.84
C MET A 367 -14.49 -3.21 -25.36
N ILE A 368 -13.52 -2.30 -25.27
CA ILE A 368 -12.15 -2.61 -24.80
C ILE A 368 -12.15 -3.05 -23.32
N LEU A 369 -12.98 -2.42 -22.50
CA LEU A 369 -13.07 -2.81 -21.08
C LEU A 369 -13.72 -4.18 -20.89
N GLU A 370 -14.67 -4.59 -21.74
CA GLU A 370 -15.22 -5.94 -21.73
C GLU A 370 -14.17 -6.99 -22.15
N GLN A 371 -13.35 -6.70 -23.15
CA GLN A 371 -12.24 -7.56 -23.55
C GLN A 371 -11.21 -7.71 -22.41
N TYR A 372 -10.85 -6.63 -21.73
CA TYR A 372 -10.03 -6.71 -20.52
C TYR A 372 -10.70 -7.48 -19.39
N ARG A 373 -12.02 -7.36 -19.21
CA ARG A 373 -12.77 -8.17 -18.23
C ARG A 373 -12.62 -9.66 -18.51
N ALA A 374 -12.70 -10.08 -19.77
CA ALA A 374 -12.50 -11.48 -20.15
C ALA A 374 -11.08 -11.97 -19.79
N ILE A 375 -10.04 -11.15 -20.06
CA ILE A 375 -8.65 -11.49 -19.72
C ILE A 375 -8.47 -11.68 -18.21
N TRP A 376 -8.98 -10.78 -17.36
CA TRP A 376 -8.92 -10.95 -15.90
C TRP A 376 -9.78 -12.11 -15.41
N HIS A 377 -10.88 -12.44 -16.12
CA HIS A 377 -11.67 -13.63 -15.81
C HIS A 377 -10.85 -14.92 -16.05
N PHE A 378 -10.14 -15.00 -17.16
CA PHE A 378 -9.24 -16.14 -17.45
C PHE A 378 -8.10 -16.24 -16.41
N ASP A 379 -7.53 -15.13 -16.01
CA ASP A 379 -6.50 -15.12 -14.96
C ASP A 379 -7.03 -15.66 -13.62
N LYS A 380 -8.26 -15.28 -13.28
CA LYS A 380 -8.95 -15.81 -12.10
C LYS A 380 -9.20 -17.30 -12.21
N LEU A 381 -9.67 -17.79 -13.35
CA LEU A 381 -9.89 -19.22 -13.59
C LEU A 381 -8.59 -20.02 -13.49
N ALA A 382 -7.50 -19.51 -14.06
CA ALA A 382 -6.17 -20.13 -13.95
C ALA A 382 -5.71 -20.24 -12.48
N ALA A 383 -5.98 -19.22 -11.66
CA ALA A 383 -5.67 -19.24 -10.23
C ALA A 383 -6.58 -20.21 -9.44
N GLU A 384 -7.88 -20.29 -9.75
CA GLU A 384 -8.83 -21.21 -9.11
C GLU A 384 -8.49 -22.68 -9.44
N GLN A 385 -8.04 -22.95 -10.66
CA GLN A 385 -7.56 -24.26 -11.10
C GLN A 385 -6.15 -24.59 -10.58
N LYS A 386 -5.48 -23.66 -9.89
CA LYS A 386 -4.12 -23.82 -9.35
C LYS A 386 -3.10 -24.23 -10.42
N LEU A 387 -3.23 -23.67 -11.62
CA LEU A 387 -2.29 -23.93 -12.71
C LEU A 387 -0.87 -23.48 -12.31
N ASN A 388 0.12 -24.30 -12.65
CA ASN A 388 1.52 -23.91 -12.51
C ASN A 388 1.91 -22.84 -13.56
N ASN A 389 3.14 -22.33 -13.52
CA ASN A 389 3.57 -21.23 -14.39
C ASN A 389 3.47 -21.56 -15.88
N GLU A 390 3.84 -22.75 -16.28
CA GLU A 390 3.79 -23.22 -17.67
C GLU A 390 2.34 -23.42 -18.14
N GLN A 391 1.53 -24.08 -17.32
CA GLN A 391 0.11 -24.29 -17.59
C GLN A 391 -0.64 -22.96 -17.69
N ARG A 392 -0.35 -22.01 -16.77
CA ARG A 392 -0.95 -20.68 -16.80
C ARG A 392 -0.54 -19.90 -18.05
N GLN A 393 0.71 -19.98 -18.45
CA GLN A 393 1.20 -19.36 -19.68
C GLN A 393 0.48 -19.94 -20.92
N THR A 394 0.39 -21.28 -21.05
CA THR A 394 -0.35 -21.94 -22.15
C THR A 394 -1.82 -21.52 -22.15
N TYR A 395 -2.46 -21.50 -20.98
CA TYR A 395 -3.86 -21.10 -20.85
C TYR A 395 -4.10 -19.65 -21.31
N HIS A 396 -3.22 -18.72 -20.96
CA HIS A 396 -3.30 -17.33 -21.43
C HIS A 396 -2.93 -17.19 -22.92
N HIS A 397 -2.02 -18.02 -23.43
CA HIS A 397 -1.70 -18.04 -24.85
C HIS A 397 -2.94 -18.40 -25.69
N GLU A 398 -3.70 -19.40 -25.25
CA GLU A 398 -4.89 -19.88 -25.96
C GLU A 398 -6.09 -18.93 -25.81
N ASN A 399 -6.31 -18.35 -24.64
CA ASN A 399 -7.54 -17.63 -24.32
C ASN A 399 -7.39 -16.11 -24.29
N SER A 400 -6.26 -15.58 -23.81
CA SER A 400 -6.07 -14.14 -23.64
C SER A 400 -5.34 -13.47 -24.79
N LEU A 401 -4.39 -14.17 -25.44
CA LEU A 401 -3.62 -13.62 -26.55
C LEU A 401 -4.49 -13.23 -27.76
N PRO A 402 -5.49 -14.03 -28.19
CA PRO A 402 -6.39 -13.63 -29.26
C PRO A 402 -7.11 -12.31 -28.97
N ILE A 403 -7.61 -12.13 -27.72
CA ILE A 403 -8.27 -10.89 -27.30
C ILE A 403 -7.31 -9.71 -27.36
N MET A 404 -6.08 -9.87 -26.88
CA MET A 404 -5.05 -8.82 -26.96
C MET A 404 -4.73 -8.46 -28.42
N ALA A 405 -4.73 -9.45 -29.33
CA ALA A 405 -4.52 -9.23 -30.76
C ALA A 405 -5.71 -8.49 -31.40
N GLU A 406 -6.94 -8.80 -31.01
CA GLU A 406 -8.15 -8.09 -31.44
C GLU A 406 -8.14 -6.62 -31.02
N ILE A 407 -7.78 -6.31 -29.75
CA ILE A 407 -7.63 -4.94 -29.27
C ILE A 407 -6.60 -4.18 -30.12
N ARG A 408 -5.46 -4.83 -30.42
CA ARG A 408 -4.41 -4.24 -31.26
C ARG A 408 -4.90 -3.96 -32.69
N ALA A 409 -5.50 -4.94 -33.33
CA ALA A 409 -5.99 -4.83 -34.69
C ALA A 409 -7.06 -3.73 -34.81
N TRP A 410 -8.03 -3.73 -33.89
CA TRP A 410 -9.05 -2.69 -33.81
C TRP A 410 -8.44 -1.28 -33.68
N GLY A 411 -7.47 -1.12 -32.75
CA GLY A 411 -6.80 0.17 -32.55
C GLY A 411 -6.01 0.62 -33.78
N GLN A 412 -5.30 -0.29 -34.44
CA GLN A 412 -4.58 0.00 -35.68
C GLN A 412 -5.53 0.42 -36.80
N GLN A 413 -6.64 -0.30 -36.99
CA GLN A 413 -7.65 0.03 -37.98
C GLN A 413 -8.25 1.42 -37.73
N LYS A 414 -8.67 1.73 -36.49
CA LYS A 414 -9.23 3.04 -36.14
C LYS A 414 -8.30 4.22 -36.47
N LEU A 415 -6.99 4.06 -36.28
CA LEU A 415 -5.98 5.06 -36.63
C LEU A 415 -5.75 5.13 -38.14
N THR A 416 -5.63 4.00 -38.84
CA THR A 416 -5.37 3.90 -40.28
C THR A 416 -6.53 4.50 -41.08
N ASP A 417 -7.76 4.17 -40.70
CA ASP A 417 -9.00 4.66 -41.35
C ASP A 417 -9.34 6.10 -40.94
N ARG A 418 -8.49 6.75 -40.11
CA ARG A 418 -8.67 8.11 -39.57
C ARG A 418 -10.00 8.32 -38.86
N LEU A 419 -10.57 7.25 -38.29
CA LEU A 419 -11.78 7.31 -37.47
C LEU A 419 -11.50 7.87 -36.06
N VAL A 420 -10.24 7.85 -35.65
CA VAL A 420 -9.74 8.40 -34.39
C VAL A 420 -8.51 9.25 -34.67
N GLU A 421 -8.52 10.50 -34.23
CA GLU A 421 -7.35 11.38 -34.33
C GLU A 421 -6.25 10.93 -33.36
N GLU A 422 -5.01 10.81 -33.85
CA GLU A 422 -3.87 10.28 -33.09
C GLU A 422 -3.55 11.04 -31.80
N ASN A 423 -3.78 12.35 -31.76
CA ASN A 423 -3.51 13.22 -30.60
C ASN A 423 -4.70 13.31 -29.64
N SER A 424 -5.87 12.76 -30.02
CA SER A 424 -7.02 12.64 -29.12
C SER A 424 -6.70 11.77 -27.91
N GLY A 425 -7.56 11.81 -26.90
CA GLY A 425 -7.42 10.95 -25.73
C GLY A 425 -7.42 9.46 -26.10
N LEU A 426 -8.36 9.05 -26.97
CA LEU A 426 -8.47 7.66 -27.44
C LEU A 426 -7.27 7.28 -28.32
N GLY A 427 -6.84 8.16 -29.24
CA GLY A 427 -5.66 7.92 -30.07
C GLY A 427 -4.39 7.74 -29.25
N LYS A 428 -4.21 8.49 -28.17
CA LYS A 428 -3.10 8.30 -27.22
C LYS A 428 -3.18 6.96 -26.48
N ALA A 429 -4.37 6.53 -26.06
CA ALA A 429 -4.56 5.23 -25.42
C ALA A 429 -4.22 4.07 -26.36
N ILE A 430 -4.69 4.13 -27.63
CA ILE A 430 -4.38 3.14 -28.67
C ILE A 430 -2.88 3.11 -28.96
N ARG A 431 -2.23 4.26 -29.15
CA ARG A 431 -0.78 4.33 -29.40
C ARG A 431 0.03 3.77 -28.22
N TYR A 432 -0.39 4.07 -26.98
CA TYR A 432 0.24 3.49 -25.80
C TYR A 432 0.15 1.97 -25.83
N PHE A 433 -1.02 1.40 -26.05
CA PHE A 433 -1.24 -0.04 -26.13
C PHE A 433 -0.39 -0.69 -27.23
N ASN A 434 -0.43 -0.14 -28.45
CA ASN A 434 0.32 -0.67 -29.59
C ASN A 434 1.83 -0.60 -29.40
N LYS A 435 2.34 0.51 -28.86
CA LYS A 435 3.76 0.70 -28.56
C LYS A 435 4.29 -0.30 -27.54
N HIS A 436 3.46 -0.68 -26.57
CA HIS A 436 3.84 -1.53 -25.45
C HIS A 436 3.33 -2.96 -25.56
N TYR A 437 2.75 -3.34 -26.69
CA TYR A 437 2.07 -4.60 -26.93
C TYR A 437 2.87 -5.83 -26.49
N GLU A 438 4.15 -5.92 -26.86
CA GLU A 438 5.01 -7.06 -26.50
C GLU A 438 5.15 -7.22 -24.97
N GLY A 439 5.38 -6.13 -24.27
CA GLY A 439 5.47 -6.16 -22.80
C GLY A 439 4.13 -6.46 -22.14
N LEU A 440 3.02 -5.95 -22.70
CA LEU A 440 1.67 -6.19 -22.20
C LEU A 440 1.19 -7.62 -22.43
N THR A 441 1.68 -8.29 -23.47
CA THR A 441 1.34 -9.70 -23.77
C THR A 441 2.36 -10.70 -23.21
N ARG A 442 3.37 -10.26 -22.46
CA ARG A 442 4.44 -11.12 -21.94
C ARG A 442 3.90 -12.31 -21.13
N PHE A 443 2.82 -12.13 -20.39
CA PHE A 443 2.16 -13.17 -19.60
C PHE A 443 1.58 -14.32 -20.44
N CYS A 444 1.40 -14.11 -21.76
CA CYS A 444 0.98 -15.14 -22.70
C CYS A 444 2.17 -15.95 -23.29
N TRP A 445 3.40 -15.46 -23.15
CA TRP A 445 4.57 -16.02 -23.82
C TRP A 445 5.63 -16.55 -22.86
N VAL A 446 5.68 -16.05 -21.64
CA VAL A 446 6.72 -16.37 -20.67
C VAL A 446 6.10 -16.94 -19.41
N ALA A 447 6.47 -18.18 -19.09
CA ALA A 447 6.03 -18.85 -17.87
C ALA A 447 6.46 -18.03 -16.63
N GLY A 448 5.49 -17.77 -15.74
CA GLY A 448 5.70 -16.95 -14.55
C GLY A 448 5.47 -15.45 -14.74
N ALA A 449 5.42 -14.91 -15.96
CA ALA A 449 5.04 -13.53 -16.18
C ALA A 449 3.59 -13.28 -15.74
N GLN A 450 3.38 -12.18 -15.02
CA GLN A 450 2.07 -11.84 -14.46
C GLN A 450 1.33 -10.85 -15.36
N LEU A 451 0.00 -10.77 -15.18
CA LEU A 451 -0.87 -9.90 -15.96
C LEU A 451 -0.73 -8.42 -15.57
N ASP A 452 -0.54 -8.13 -14.28
CA ASP A 452 -0.51 -6.77 -13.76
C ASP A 452 0.41 -6.57 -12.56
N ASN A 453 0.60 -5.31 -12.17
CA ASN A 453 1.42 -4.87 -11.04
C ASN A 453 0.60 -4.56 -9.77
N ASN A 454 -0.66 -4.98 -9.70
CA ASN A 454 -1.58 -4.65 -8.60
C ASN A 454 -1.03 -5.10 -7.23
N LEU A 455 -0.18 -6.11 -7.22
CA LEU A 455 0.49 -6.59 -6.02
C LEU A 455 1.38 -5.50 -5.40
N MET A 456 2.24 -4.87 -6.22
CA MET A 456 3.12 -3.80 -5.75
C MET A 456 2.33 -2.54 -5.41
N GLU A 457 1.33 -2.17 -6.21
CA GLU A 457 0.45 -1.04 -5.91
C GLU A 457 -0.21 -1.18 -4.53
N ALA A 458 -0.55 -2.41 -4.13
CA ALA A 458 -1.14 -2.67 -2.84
C ALA A 458 -0.15 -2.50 -1.68
N GLU A 459 1.11 -2.90 -1.85
CA GLU A 459 2.16 -2.70 -0.85
C GLU A 459 2.57 -1.23 -0.75
N LEU A 460 2.65 -0.51 -1.86
CA LEU A 460 2.89 0.94 -1.85
C LEU A 460 1.84 1.74 -1.05
N LYS A 461 0.64 1.20 -0.84
CA LYS A 461 -0.38 1.84 0.03
C LYS A 461 0.10 2.02 1.46
N LEU A 462 1.05 1.23 1.95
CA LEU A 462 1.68 1.44 3.27
C LEU A 462 2.40 2.80 3.29
N VAL A 463 3.26 3.04 2.33
CA VAL A 463 4.03 4.28 2.18
C VAL A 463 3.13 5.47 1.85
N VAL A 464 2.18 5.30 0.93
CA VAL A 464 1.21 6.36 0.56
C VAL A 464 0.37 6.77 1.75
N ARG A 465 -0.06 5.83 2.60
CA ARG A 465 -0.82 6.12 3.82
C ARG A 465 0.03 6.90 4.83
N ASP A 466 1.29 6.48 5.04
CA ASP A 466 2.20 7.21 5.90
C ASP A 466 2.44 8.64 5.40
N ARG A 467 2.73 8.82 4.11
CA ARG A 467 2.87 10.13 3.48
C ARG A 467 1.63 11.01 3.64
N LYS A 468 0.42 10.46 3.43
CA LYS A 468 -0.83 11.23 3.60
C LYS A 468 -1.05 11.69 5.03
N ASN A 469 -0.58 10.92 6.02
CA ASN A 469 -0.74 11.22 7.44
C ASN A 469 0.39 12.09 8.00
N ALA A 470 1.64 11.86 7.58
CA ALA A 470 2.83 12.53 8.08
C ALA A 470 3.35 13.64 7.15
N MET A 471 2.90 13.66 5.87
CA MET A 471 3.20 14.63 4.82
C MET A 471 4.64 14.59 4.28
N PHE A 472 5.67 14.38 5.11
CA PHE A 472 7.08 14.39 4.73
C PHE A 472 7.96 13.62 5.73
N HIS A 473 9.16 13.27 5.31
CA HIS A 473 10.28 12.97 6.21
C HIS A 473 11.09 14.25 6.46
N LYS A 474 11.57 14.44 7.69
CA LYS A 474 12.40 15.60 8.01
C LYS A 474 13.79 15.45 7.38
N THR A 475 14.38 14.26 7.50
CA THR A 475 15.75 13.96 7.07
C THR A 475 15.81 12.72 6.19
N LEU A 476 16.88 12.57 5.40
CA LEU A 476 17.15 11.37 4.63
C LEU A 476 17.34 10.14 5.54
N SER A 477 18.01 10.30 6.68
CA SER A 477 18.16 9.24 7.68
C SER A 477 16.80 8.78 8.21
N GLY A 478 15.89 9.73 8.52
CA GLY A 478 14.53 9.41 8.95
C GLY A 478 13.71 8.66 7.88
N ALA A 479 13.92 8.96 6.60
CA ALA A 479 13.32 8.21 5.51
C ALA A 479 13.87 6.77 5.46
N SER A 480 15.19 6.60 5.52
CA SER A 480 15.86 5.29 5.52
C SER A 480 15.42 4.39 6.69
N ILE A 481 15.26 4.96 7.90
CA ILE A 481 14.68 4.24 9.04
C ILE A 481 13.28 3.73 8.70
N GLY A 482 12.46 4.58 8.08
CA GLY A 482 11.12 4.24 7.62
C GLY A 482 11.10 3.11 6.61
N ASP A 483 11.98 3.17 5.62
CA ASP A 483 12.11 2.17 4.57
C ASP A 483 12.47 0.79 5.14
N VAL A 484 13.45 0.73 6.05
CA VAL A 484 13.88 -0.50 6.71
C VAL A 484 12.74 -1.12 7.52
N VAL A 485 12.08 -0.33 8.36
CA VAL A 485 11.00 -0.83 9.23
C VAL A 485 9.81 -1.27 8.38
N THR A 486 9.41 -0.50 7.37
CA THR A 486 8.28 -0.84 6.49
C THR A 486 8.57 -2.10 5.69
N SER A 487 9.79 -2.27 5.18
CA SER A 487 10.22 -3.46 4.44
C SER A 487 10.14 -4.73 5.27
N ILE A 488 10.65 -4.67 6.50
CA ILE A 488 10.60 -5.81 7.43
C ILE A 488 9.15 -6.15 7.79
N ILE A 489 8.33 -5.16 8.10
CA ILE A 489 6.90 -5.36 8.42
C ILE A 489 6.17 -6.00 7.25
N ALA A 490 6.35 -5.48 6.03
CA ALA A 490 5.70 -6.00 4.84
C ALA A 490 6.15 -7.43 4.52
N THR A 491 7.46 -7.70 4.57
CA THR A 491 8.00 -9.05 4.32
C THR A 491 7.54 -10.06 5.37
N ALA A 492 7.55 -9.70 6.67
CA ALA A 492 7.06 -10.54 7.75
C ALA A 492 5.56 -10.83 7.61
N SER A 493 4.76 -9.85 7.16
CA SER A 493 3.34 -10.03 6.88
C SER A 493 3.10 -11.07 5.78
N TRP A 494 3.91 -11.08 4.72
CA TRP A 494 3.84 -12.08 3.66
C TRP A 494 4.26 -13.49 4.13
N ALA A 495 5.21 -13.57 5.05
CA ALA A 495 5.63 -14.82 5.67
C ALA A 495 4.61 -15.35 6.71
N GLY A 496 3.55 -14.60 7.02
CA GLY A 496 2.54 -15.00 8.02
C GLY A 496 3.03 -14.94 9.47
N VAL A 497 4.08 -14.18 9.73
CA VAL A 497 4.70 -14.05 11.06
C VAL A 497 3.94 -13.01 11.89
N ASN A 498 3.85 -13.23 13.20
CA ASN A 498 3.42 -12.19 14.13
C ASN A 498 4.49 -11.10 14.20
N ILE A 499 4.21 -9.95 13.59
CA ILE A 499 5.15 -8.85 13.44
C ILE A 499 5.63 -8.31 14.79
N PHE A 500 4.73 -8.23 15.78
CA PHE A 500 5.07 -7.73 17.11
C PHE A 500 6.08 -8.64 17.81
N ASP A 501 5.82 -9.93 17.86
CA ASP A 501 6.72 -10.93 18.47
C ASP A 501 8.05 -10.99 17.72
N TYR A 502 8.00 -10.90 16.40
CA TYR A 502 9.19 -10.92 15.56
C TYR A 502 10.11 -9.73 15.83
N LEU A 503 9.58 -8.50 15.85
CA LEU A 503 10.36 -7.31 16.17
C LEU A 503 10.92 -7.34 17.60
N ASN A 504 10.17 -7.86 18.56
CA ASN A 504 10.66 -8.06 19.93
C ASN A 504 11.84 -9.04 19.98
N THR A 505 11.75 -10.14 19.26
CA THR A 505 12.82 -11.15 19.20
C THR A 505 14.07 -10.60 18.53
N LEU A 506 13.94 -9.87 17.41
CA LEU A 506 15.09 -9.26 16.73
C LEU A 506 15.81 -8.23 17.61
N GLN A 507 15.11 -7.48 18.45
CA GLN A 507 15.72 -6.56 19.40
C GLN A 507 16.40 -7.32 20.56
N ARG A 508 15.74 -8.32 21.14
CA ARG A 508 16.27 -9.12 22.26
C ARG A 508 17.52 -9.89 21.86
N GLU A 509 17.53 -10.42 20.66
CA GLU A 509 18.62 -11.27 20.16
C GLU A 509 19.54 -10.53 19.17
N GLN A 510 19.60 -9.18 19.25
CA GLN A 510 20.30 -8.36 18.27
C GLN A 510 21.76 -8.78 17.98
N ASP A 511 22.48 -9.29 18.99
CA ASP A 511 23.86 -9.74 18.79
C ASP A 511 23.93 -11.04 18.00
N LYS A 512 23.01 -11.97 18.21
CA LYS A 512 22.88 -13.19 17.40
C LYS A 512 22.41 -12.85 15.97
N VAL A 513 21.49 -11.89 15.84
CA VAL A 513 20.99 -11.37 14.54
C VAL A 513 22.13 -10.78 13.71
N LYS A 514 23.06 -10.04 14.33
CA LYS A 514 24.24 -9.50 13.63
C LYS A 514 25.16 -10.61 13.13
N LEU A 515 25.33 -11.70 13.88
CA LEU A 515 26.24 -12.80 13.53
C LEU A 515 25.65 -13.73 12.45
N ALA A 516 24.36 -13.96 12.45
CA ALA A 516 23.70 -14.91 11.56
C ALA A 516 22.31 -14.42 11.11
N PRO A 517 22.23 -13.30 10.36
CA PRO A 517 20.95 -12.68 9.97
C PRO A 517 20.06 -13.59 9.11
N GLU A 518 20.65 -14.53 8.38
CA GLU A 518 19.94 -15.50 7.55
C GLU A 518 19.02 -16.42 8.35
N LYS A 519 19.34 -16.70 9.60
CA LYS A 519 18.50 -17.52 10.50
C LYS A 519 17.25 -16.78 10.96
N TYR A 520 17.29 -15.46 10.92
CA TYR A 520 16.22 -14.58 11.36
C TYR A 520 15.38 -14.02 10.20
N LEU A 521 15.54 -14.53 8.99
CA LEU A 521 14.64 -14.19 7.90
C LEU A 521 13.20 -14.58 8.26
N PRO A 522 12.16 -13.80 7.87
CA PRO A 522 10.80 -14.03 8.33
C PRO A 522 10.27 -15.46 8.15
N TRP A 523 10.64 -16.12 7.07
CA TRP A 523 10.21 -17.51 6.79
C TRP A 523 11.03 -18.58 7.57
N ASN A 524 12.14 -18.19 8.18
CA ASN A 524 12.95 -19.06 9.07
C ASN A 524 12.59 -18.84 10.54
N TYR A 525 11.81 -17.80 10.86
CA TYR A 525 11.34 -17.51 12.21
C TYR A 525 10.19 -18.44 12.58
N GLN A 526 10.38 -19.19 13.67
CA GLN A 526 9.43 -20.18 14.19
C GLN A 526 8.69 -19.69 15.41
#